data_d1a235ce5a28bca38487971aa66f4909
#
_entry.id   d1a235ce5a28bca38487971aa66f4909
#
_cell.length_a   1.000
_cell.length_b   1.000
_cell.length_c   1.000
_cell.angle_alpha   90.00
_cell.angle_beta   90.00
_cell.angle_gamma   90.00
#
_symmetry.space_group_name_H-M   'P 1'
#
loop_
_entity.id
_entity.type
_entity.pdbx_description
1 polymer ?
#
loop_
_entity_poly.entity_id
_entity_poly.type
_entity_poly.pdbx_seq_one_letter_code
_entity_poly.pdbx_strand_id
1 'polypeptide(L)'
;MIDAPDRKIPRFPPTMESVARVAIAERLDAISAGDDDLAVCSGACGGDLIVAEAALARGLALEVYLPFDVDTFAQHSVDFAGEDWRRRFDAVLASSSLHLMPTERPPLTEGQDPYEQVNLWMLEAVARFGADKVALIALWNGQGGDGPGGTQHMLDTVRREHGQVHWIDTTQLWS
;
A
#
# COMPACT_ATOMS: atom_id res chain seq x y z
N MET A 1 -7.87 -0.79 -0.97
CA MET A 1 -8.23 -2.06 -1.65
C MET A 1 -9.27 -1.79 -2.72
N ILE A 2 -9.31 -2.65 -3.76
CA ILE A 2 -10.39 -2.66 -4.74
C ILE A 2 -11.72 -2.99 -4.06
N ASP A 3 -12.83 -2.54 -4.64
CA ASP A 3 -14.14 -2.75 -4.01
C ASP A 3 -14.60 -4.22 -4.10
N ALA A 4 -15.11 -4.76 -2.99
CA ALA A 4 -15.82 -6.03 -3.01
C ALA A 4 -17.12 -5.91 -3.84
N PRO A 5 -17.61 -7.00 -4.44
CA PRO A 5 -18.78 -6.98 -5.35
C PRO A 5 -20.07 -6.41 -4.74
N ASP A 6 -20.21 -6.47 -3.43
CA ASP A 6 -21.38 -6.03 -2.66
C ASP A 6 -21.25 -4.64 -2.04
N ARG A 7 -20.16 -3.92 -2.32
CA ARG A 7 -19.92 -2.59 -1.74
C ARG A 7 -20.95 -1.57 -2.24
N LYS A 8 -21.74 -1.04 -1.33
CA LYS A 8 -22.82 -0.08 -1.64
C LYS A 8 -22.31 1.30 -2.11
N ILE A 9 -21.20 1.76 -1.54
CA ILE A 9 -20.58 3.06 -1.90
C ILE A 9 -19.20 2.77 -2.48
N PRO A 10 -19.05 2.90 -3.81
CA PRO A 10 -17.77 2.62 -4.46
C PRO A 10 -16.65 3.54 -3.96
N ARG A 11 -15.47 2.96 -3.73
CA ARG A 11 -14.22 3.70 -3.42
C ARG A 11 -13.16 3.46 -4.49
N PHE A 12 -13.07 2.22 -4.96
CA PHE A 12 -12.20 1.80 -6.05
C PHE A 12 -12.88 0.68 -6.85
N PRO A 13 -13.78 1.03 -7.80
CA PRO A 13 -14.43 0.05 -8.66
C PRO A 13 -13.41 -0.73 -9.51
N PRO A 14 -13.62 -2.05 -9.75
CA PRO A 14 -12.71 -2.85 -10.59
C PRO A 14 -12.50 -2.29 -12.00
N THR A 15 -13.52 -1.63 -12.55
CA THR A 15 -13.44 -0.98 -13.88
C THR A 15 -12.46 0.19 -13.95
N MET A 16 -12.03 0.72 -12.80
CA MET A 16 -11.10 1.86 -12.69
C MET A 16 -9.64 1.43 -12.50
N GLU A 17 -9.35 0.14 -12.56
CA GLU A 17 -7.97 -0.35 -12.36
C GLU A 17 -6.99 0.26 -13.37
N SER A 18 -7.34 0.33 -14.65
CA SER A 18 -6.47 0.90 -15.69
C SER A 18 -6.18 2.38 -15.45
N VAL A 19 -7.17 3.14 -14.98
CA VAL A 19 -7.01 4.56 -14.65
C VAL A 19 -6.09 4.73 -13.44
N ALA A 20 -6.29 3.90 -12.41
CA ALA A 20 -5.41 3.91 -11.23
C ALA A 20 -3.96 3.55 -11.58
N ARG A 21 -3.74 2.58 -12.48
CA ARG A 21 -2.39 2.21 -12.96
C ARG A 21 -1.68 3.38 -13.62
N VAL A 22 -2.36 4.11 -14.50
CA VAL A 22 -1.79 5.29 -15.15
C VAL A 22 -1.44 6.36 -14.12
N ALA A 23 -2.37 6.69 -13.23
CA ALA A 23 -2.15 7.72 -12.22
C ALA A 23 -0.99 7.37 -11.26
N ILE A 24 -0.85 6.11 -10.86
CA ILE A 24 0.27 5.64 -10.03
C ILE A 24 1.59 5.71 -10.81
N ALA A 25 1.60 5.27 -12.08
CA ALA A 25 2.79 5.36 -12.93
C ALA A 25 3.29 6.80 -13.07
N GLU A 26 2.39 7.75 -13.33
CA GLU A 26 2.72 9.18 -13.38
C GLU A 26 3.34 9.73 -12.08
N ARG A 27 2.90 9.23 -10.92
CA ARG A 27 3.49 9.63 -9.63
C ARG A 27 4.88 9.07 -9.42
N LEU A 28 5.11 7.81 -9.79
CA LEU A 28 6.45 7.21 -9.78
C LEU A 28 7.40 7.91 -10.75
N ASP A 29 6.93 8.27 -11.94
CA ASP A 29 7.72 9.02 -12.92
C ASP A 29 8.04 10.44 -12.41
N ALA A 30 7.08 11.12 -11.78
CA ALA A 30 7.26 12.46 -11.22
C ALA A 30 8.33 12.54 -10.12
N ILE A 31 8.52 11.45 -9.36
CA ILE A 31 9.60 11.35 -8.37
C ILE A 31 10.87 10.69 -8.93
N SER A 32 10.88 10.36 -10.22
CA SER A 32 12.00 9.67 -10.88
C SER A 32 12.38 8.34 -10.20
N ALA A 33 11.36 7.61 -9.72
CA ALA A 33 11.57 6.33 -9.03
C ALA A 33 12.26 5.30 -9.94
N GLY A 34 13.36 4.70 -9.45
CA GLY A 34 14.22 3.78 -10.21
C GLY A 34 14.94 2.75 -9.34
N ASP A 35 15.95 2.12 -9.92
CA ASP A 35 16.68 0.95 -9.38
C ASP A 35 17.48 1.22 -8.09
N ASP A 36 17.77 2.48 -7.79
CA ASP A 36 18.39 2.90 -6.53
C ASP A 36 17.37 3.09 -5.38
N ASP A 37 16.07 2.94 -5.65
CA ASP A 37 15.01 3.20 -4.69
C ASP A 37 14.43 1.91 -4.10
N LEU A 38 13.79 2.06 -2.94
CA LEU A 38 13.05 1.02 -2.23
C LEU A 38 11.56 1.37 -2.20
N ALA A 39 10.72 0.47 -2.69
CA ALA A 39 9.28 0.51 -2.47
C ALA A 39 8.88 -0.34 -1.26
N VAL A 40 7.91 0.13 -0.49
CA VAL A 40 7.36 -0.57 0.67
C VAL A 40 5.84 -0.54 0.61
N CYS A 41 5.19 -1.69 0.78
CA CYS A 41 3.73 -1.79 0.79
C CYS A 41 3.24 -3.00 1.60
N SER A 42 1.93 -3.13 1.81
CA SER A 42 1.32 -4.32 2.40
C SER A 42 0.79 -5.33 1.36
N GLY A 43 0.74 -4.97 0.08
CA GLY A 43 0.34 -5.90 -0.98
C GLY A 43 -1.17 -6.20 -1.04
N ALA A 44 -2.03 -5.43 -0.41
CA ALA A 44 -3.48 -5.59 -0.52
C ALA A 44 -3.97 -5.38 -1.98
N CYS A 45 -5.01 -6.09 -2.39
CA CYS A 45 -5.56 -5.96 -3.73
C CYS A 45 -6.04 -4.52 -4.00
N GLY A 46 -5.61 -3.93 -5.10
CA GLY A 46 -5.85 -2.53 -5.48
C GLY A 46 -4.59 -1.69 -5.46
N GLY A 47 -4.60 -0.55 -4.77
CA GLY A 47 -3.51 0.42 -4.80
C GLY A 47 -2.13 -0.17 -4.50
N ASP A 48 -2.01 -0.96 -3.42
CA ASP A 48 -0.73 -1.53 -2.99
C ASP A 48 -0.13 -2.46 -4.06
N LEU A 49 -0.92 -3.42 -4.58
CA LEU A 49 -0.42 -4.32 -5.63
C LEU A 49 -0.10 -3.57 -6.92
N ILE A 50 -0.88 -2.56 -7.29
CA ILE A 50 -0.59 -1.75 -8.49
C ILE A 50 0.72 -0.97 -8.31
N VAL A 51 0.94 -0.38 -7.14
CA VAL A 51 2.22 0.30 -6.82
C VAL A 51 3.37 -0.69 -6.83
N ALA A 52 3.22 -1.86 -6.20
CA ALA A 52 4.24 -2.90 -6.16
C ALA A 52 4.66 -3.38 -7.55
N GLU A 53 3.69 -3.69 -8.41
CA GLU A 53 3.93 -4.08 -9.81
C GLU A 53 4.64 -2.97 -10.61
N ALA A 54 4.20 -1.72 -10.44
CA ALA A 54 4.80 -0.58 -11.12
C ALA A 54 6.22 -0.27 -10.62
N ALA A 55 6.50 -0.49 -9.34
CA ALA A 55 7.83 -0.36 -8.74
C ALA A 55 8.78 -1.46 -9.28
N LEU A 56 8.36 -2.72 -9.24
CA LEU A 56 9.13 -3.84 -9.79
C LEU A 56 9.45 -3.65 -11.28
N ALA A 57 8.49 -3.15 -12.07
CA ALA A 57 8.69 -2.86 -13.49
C ALA A 57 9.74 -1.76 -13.75
N ARG A 58 10.04 -0.93 -12.76
CA ARG A 58 11.08 0.12 -12.79
C ARG A 58 12.41 -0.32 -12.17
N GLY A 59 12.48 -1.56 -11.69
CA GLY A 59 13.68 -2.11 -11.07
C GLY A 59 13.88 -1.76 -9.59
N LEU A 60 12.87 -1.13 -8.93
CA LEU A 60 12.96 -0.84 -7.50
C LEU A 60 13.10 -2.13 -6.70
N ALA A 61 13.88 -2.10 -5.63
CA ALA A 61 13.77 -3.08 -4.58
C ALA A 61 12.36 -2.97 -3.93
N LEU A 62 11.79 -4.10 -3.53
CA LEU A 62 10.45 -4.13 -2.91
C LEU A 62 10.49 -4.89 -1.58
N GLU A 63 9.97 -4.27 -0.54
CA GLU A 63 9.67 -4.91 0.75
C GLU A 63 8.15 -4.95 0.96
N VAL A 64 7.62 -6.14 1.29
CA VAL A 64 6.20 -6.34 1.62
C VAL A 64 6.06 -6.66 3.09
N TYR A 65 5.21 -5.91 3.78
CA TYR A 65 4.96 -6.02 5.22
C TYR A 65 3.54 -6.52 5.48
N LEU A 66 3.41 -7.66 6.13
CA LEU A 66 2.11 -8.27 6.42
C LEU A 66 1.83 -8.32 7.93
N PRO A 67 0.60 -7.97 8.36
CA PRO A 67 0.19 -8.06 9.76
C PRO A 67 -0.05 -9.49 10.24
N PHE A 68 -0.18 -10.44 9.31
CA PHE A 68 -0.47 -11.86 9.54
C PHE A 68 0.48 -12.74 8.71
N ASP A 69 0.34 -14.06 8.81
CA ASP A 69 0.87 -14.98 7.82
C ASP A 69 0.25 -14.72 6.43
N VAL A 70 0.93 -15.22 5.39
CA VAL A 70 0.58 -14.95 3.99
C VAL A 70 -0.85 -15.38 3.65
N ASP A 71 -1.25 -16.56 4.08
CA ASP A 71 -2.56 -17.12 3.73
C ASP A 71 -3.70 -16.37 4.43
N THR A 72 -3.53 -16.06 5.72
CA THR A 72 -4.49 -15.24 6.47
C THR A 72 -4.64 -13.85 5.84
N PHE A 73 -3.53 -13.22 5.47
CA PHE A 73 -3.59 -11.90 4.82
C PHE A 73 -4.28 -11.98 3.46
N ALA A 74 -3.94 -12.98 2.64
CA ALA A 74 -4.54 -13.15 1.32
C ALA A 74 -6.06 -13.34 1.41
N GLN A 75 -6.54 -14.18 2.34
CA GLN A 75 -7.98 -14.39 2.56
C GLN A 75 -8.73 -13.08 2.88
N HIS A 76 -8.13 -12.20 3.70
CA HIS A 76 -8.77 -10.96 4.13
C HIS A 76 -8.63 -9.81 3.13
N SER A 77 -7.52 -9.75 2.38
CA SER A 77 -7.11 -8.54 1.67
C SER A 77 -6.89 -8.73 0.17
N VAL A 78 -7.02 -9.97 -0.37
CA VAL A 78 -6.72 -10.29 -1.77
C VAL A 78 -7.80 -11.17 -2.41
N ASP A 79 -8.11 -12.34 -1.82
CA ASP A 79 -8.87 -13.42 -2.46
C ASP A 79 -10.29 -13.03 -2.85
N PHE A 80 -10.93 -12.11 -2.11
CA PHE A 80 -12.28 -11.64 -2.44
C PHE A 80 -12.35 -10.93 -3.80
N ALA A 81 -11.22 -10.45 -4.32
CA ALA A 81 -11.12 -9.77 -5.62
C ALA A 81 -10.92 -10.76 -6.79
N GLY A 82 -10.72 -12.05 -6.50
CA GLY A 82 -10.64 -13.13 -7.47
C GLY A 82 -9.22 -13.64 -7.75
N GLU A 83 -9.15 -14.74 -8.50
CA GLU A 83 -7.91 -15.49 -8.74
C GLU A 83 -6.81 -14.67 -9.44
N ASP A 84 -7.18 -13.70 -10.27
CA ASP A 84 -6.18 -12.84 -10.92
C ASP A 84 -5.40 -12.00 -9.89
N TRP A 85 -6.09 -11.41 -8.92
CA TRP A 85 -5.46 -10.66 -7.85
C TRP A 85 -4.60 -11.55 -6.95
N ARG A 86 -5.04 -12.77 -6.66
CA ARG A 86 -4.24 -13.74 -5.90
C ARG A 86 -2.95 -14.09 -6.64
N ARG A 87 -3.02 -14.41 -7.93
CA ARG A 87 -1.84 -14.71 -8.75
C ARG A 87 -0.84 -13.55 -8.78
N ARG A 88 -1.33 -12.32 -8.88
CA ARG A 88 -0.51 -11.10 -8.87
C ARG A 88 0.15 -10.89 -7.51
N PHE A 89 -0.58 -11.10 -6.42
CA PHE A 89 -0.05 -11.06 -5.08
C PHE A 89 1.09 -12.08 -4.90
N ASP A 90 0.87 -13.33 -5.29
CA ASP A 90 1.90 -14.38 -5.20
C ASP A 90 3.14 -14.03 -6.04
N ALA A 91 2.98 -13.45 -7.22
CA ALA A 91 4.08 -12.99 -8.09
C ALA A 91 4.86 -11.82 -7.47
N VAL A 92 4.19 -10.88 -6.82
CA VAL A 92 4.81 -9.77 -6.09
C VAL A 92 5.61 -10.30 -4.91
N LEU A 93 5.06 -11.22 -4.11
CA LEU A 93 5.78 -11.83 -2.99
C LEU A 93 7.04 -12.59 -3.44
N ALA A 94 6.96 -13.31 -4.56
CA ALA A 94 8.11 -14.03 -5.13
C ALA A 94 9.25 -13.10 -5.58
N SER A 95 8.97 -11.81 -5.77
CA SER A 95 9.91 -10.78 -6.25
C SER A 95 10.25 -9.72 -5.20
N SER A 96 9.90 -9.96 -3.94
CA SER A 96 10.08 -9.00 -2.83
C SER A 96 10.78 -9.62 -1.63
N SER A 97 11.26 -8.76 -0.72
CA SER A 97 11.58 -9.17 0.65
C SER A 97 10.30 -9.15 1.49
N LEU A 98 9.95 -10.29 2.07
CA LEU A 98 8.73 -10.44 2.86
C LEU A 98 9.02 -10.28 4.35
N HIS A 99 8.25 -9.42 5.01
CA HIS A 99 8.28 -9.18 6.45
C HIS A 99 6.94 -9.57 7.09
N LEU A 100 6.99 -10.44 8.09
CA LEU A 100 5.81 -10.93 8.80
C LEU A 100 5.80 -10.42 10.23
N MET A 101 4.79 -9.63 10.58
CA MET A 101 4.67 -9.07 11.94
C MET A 101 4.68 -10.16 13.03
N PRO A 102 4.00 -11.31 12.89
CA PRO A 102 4.02 -12.35 13.91
C PRO A 102 5.40 -12.93 14.23
N THR A 103 6.35 -12.80 13.31
CA THR A 103 7.71 -13.36 13.48
C THR A 103 8.77 -12.31 13.80
N GLU A 104 8.53 -11.05 13.42
CA GLU A 104 9.53 -9.97 13.48
C GLU A 104 9.18 -8.88 14.51
N ARG A 105 7.96 -8.88 15.02
CA ARG A 105 7.50 -7.87 16.01
C ARG A 105 6.92 -8.54 17.26
N PRO A 106 6.91 -7.85 18.40
CA PRO A 106 6.22 -8.34 19.59
C PRO A 106 4.72 -8.59 19.30
N PRO A 107 4.09 -9.54 20.00
CA PRO A 107 2.65 -9.75 19.91
C PRO A 107 1.87 -8.47 20.17
N LEU A 108 0.79 -8.27 19.41
CA LEU A 108 -0.10 -7.13 19.60
C LEU A 108 -0.76 -7.19 20.97
N THR A 109 -0.92 -6.02 21.58
CA THR A 109 -1.67 -5.88 22.84
C THR A 109 -3.17 -5.71 22.55
N GLU A 110 -3.99 -5.95 23.57
CA GLU A 110 -5.44 -5.76 23.46
C GLU A 110 -5.79 -4.36 22.94
N GLY A 111 -6.68 -4.29 21.96
CA GLY A 111 -7.13 -3.05 21.34
C GLY A 111 -6.27 -2.51 20.19
N GLN A 112 -5.12 -3.11 19.89
CA GLN A 112 -4.34 -2.73 18.72
C GLN A 112 -4.92 -3.37 17.44
N ASP A 113 -5.09 -2.57 16.38
CA ASP A 113 -5.48 -3.05 15.06
C ASP A 113 -4.24 -3.51 14.28
N PRO A 114 -4.20 -4.76 13.78
CA PRO A 114 -3.04 -5.29 13.06
C PRO A 114 -2.67 -4.49 11.80
N TYR A 115 -3.65 -3.97 11.07
CA TYR A 115 -3.40 -3.18 9.86
C TYR A 115 -2.83 -1.80 10.19
N GLU A 116 -3.29 -1.18 11.27
CA GLU A 116 -2.70 0.06 11.76
C GLU A 116 -1.25 -0.14 12.18
N GLN A 117 -0.97 -1.24 12.89
CA GLN A 117 0.37 -1.53 13.38
C GLN A 117 1.35 -1.85 12.23
N VAL A 118 0.93 -2.58 11.20
CA VAL A 118 1.81 -2.82 10.03
C VAL A 118 2.07 -1.53 9.26
N ASN A 119 1.11 -0.62 9.16
CA ASN A 119 1.32 0.67 8.50
C ASN A 119 2.32 1.54 9.27
N LEU A 120 2.27 1.54 10.61
CA LEU A 120 3.27 2.21 11.44
C LEU A 120 4.65 1.57 11.27
N TRP A 121 4.71 0.24 11.19
CA TRP A 121 5.97 -0.48 10.95
C TRP A 121 6.58 -0.15 9.59
N MET A 122 5.78 -0.04 8.54
CA MET A 122 6.26 0.43 7.23
C MET A 122 6.84 1.85 7.29
N LEU A 123 6.19 2.77 8.01
CA LEU A 123 6.74 4.13 8.22
C LEU A 123 8.08 4.11 8.96
N GLU A 124 8.22 3.29 10.02
CA GLU A 124 9.50 3.09 10.71
C GLU A 124 10.58 2.56 9.76
N ALA A 125 10.22 1.58 8.93
CA ALA A 125 11.15 0.96 7.99
C ALA A 125 11.71 1.96 6.97
N VAL A 126 10.89 2.84 6.41
CA VAL A 126 11.33 3.83 5.43
C VAL A 126 12.03 5.03 6.08
N ALA A 127 11.67 5.41 7.31
CA ALA A 127 12.29 6.53 8.02
C ALA A 127 13.81 6.35 8.26
N ARG A 128 14.30 5.10 8.23
CA ARG A 128 15.74 4.78 8.34
C ARG A 128 16.60 5.39 7.23
N PHE A 129 16.01 5.74 6.09
CA PHE A 129 16.71 6.36 4.96
C PHE A 129 16.72 7.89 5.00
N GLY A 130 16.05 8.48 5.98
CA GLY A 130 15.81 9.92 6.10
C GLY A 130 14.37 10.26 5.75
N ALA A 131 13.68 10.95 6.66
CA ALA A 131 12.28 11.24 6.50
C ALA A 131 11.97 12.13 5.28
N ASP A 132 12.89 13.01 4.93
CA ASP A 132 12.85 13.88 3.75
C ASP A 132 12.95 13.13 2.40
N LYS A 133 13.41 11.87 2.43
CA LYS A 133 13.48 10.98 1.27
C LYS A 133 12.26 10.09 1.09
N VAL A 134 11.33 10.11 2.05
CA VAL A 134 10.11 9.31 1.96
C VAL A 134 9.11 9.95 1.01
N ALA A 135 8.62 9.18 0.04
CA ALA A 135 7.50 9.54 -0.82
C ALA A 135 6.32 8.57 -0.58
N LEU A 136 5.21 9.08 -0.07
CA LEU A 136 3.99 8.30 0.13
C LEU A 136 3.05 8.51 -1.05
N ILE A 137 2.74 7.42 -1.77
CA ILE A 137 1.70 7.41 -2.82
C ILE A 137 0.44 6.80 -2.21
N ALA A 138 -0.64 7.57 -2.15
CA ALA A 138 -1.91 7.13 -1.59
C ALA A 138 -3.04 7.27 -2.59
N LEU A 139 -3.69 6.16 -2.94
CA LEU A 139 -4.93 6.11 -3.73
C LEU A 139 -6.11 6.09 -2.76
N TRP A 140 -6.80 7.24 -2.57
CA TRP A 140 -7.76 7.39 -1.49
C TRP A 140 -8.81 8.47 -1.80
N ASN A 141 -10.05 8.25 -1.30
CA ASN A 141 -11.18 9.16 -1.53
C ASN A 141 -11.31 10.29 -0.48
N GLY A 142 -10.34 10.45 0.39
CA GLY A 142 -10.37 11.46 1.45
C GLY A 142 -11.32 11.16 2.62
N GLN A 143 -11.89 9.94 2.71
CA GLN A 143 -12.87 9.61 3.74
C GLN A 143 -12.44 8.41 4.59
N GLY A 144 -12.51 8.57 5.91
CA GLY A 144 -12.08 7.56 6.89
C GLY A 144 -10.55 7.40 6.95
N GLY A 145 -10.09 6.48 7.77
CA GLY A 145 -8.65 6.23 7.95
C GLY A 145 -7.95 7.26 8.83
N ASP A 146 -8.69 7.86 9.77
CA ASP A 146 -8.25 8.89 10.73
C ASP A 146 -7.67 8.29 12.02
N GLY A 147 -7.84 6.97 12.22
CA GLY A 147 -7.21 6.24 13.33
C GLY A 147 -5.69 6.10 13.14
N PRO A 148 -4.97 5.69 14.21
CA PRO A 148 -3.53 5.43 14.16
C PRO A 148 -3.18 4.45 13.04
N GLY A 149 -2.24 4.80 12.15
CA GLY A 149 -1.88 3.97 10.99
C GLY A 149 -2.88 3.99 9.83
N GLY A 150 -4.02 4.67 9.93
CA GLY A 150 -4.94 4.88 8.82
C GLY A 150 -4.36 5.81 7.75
N THR A 151 -4.98 5.86 6.57
CA THR A 151 -4.45 6.62 5.42
C THR A 151 -4.22 8.09 5.74
N GLN A 152 -5.17 8.76 6.41
CA GLN A 152 -5.02 10.16 6.82
C GLN A 152 -3.82 10.32 7.77
N HIS A 153 -3.72 9.45 8.77
CA HIS A 153 -2.61 9.50 9.74
C HIS A 153 -1.25 9.31 9.06
N MET A 154 -1.14 8.39 8.08
CA MET A 154 0.09 8.20 7.32
C MET A 154 0.46 9.45 6.49
N LEU A 155 -0.52 10.05 5.79
CA LEU A 155 -0.31 11.29 5.03
C LEU A 155 0.20 12.42 5.93
N ASP A 156 -0.43 12.61 7.09
CA ASP A 156 -0.08 13.68 8.03
C ASP A 156 1.29 13.43 8.69
N THR A 157 1.61 12.16 8.96
CA THR A 157 2.92 11.79 9.51
C THR A 157 4.03 12.08 8.51
N VAL A 158 3.89 11.63 7.26
CA VAL A 158 4.91 11.89 6.22
C VAL A 158 5.09 13.39 5.97
N ARG A 159 4.00 14.17 5.92
CA ARG A 159 4.07 15.64 5.78
C ARG A 159 4.80 16.30 6.94
N ARG A 160 4.48 15.91 8.18
CA ARG A 160 5.10 16.46 9.39
C ARG A 160 6.60 16.21 9.43
N GLU A 161 7.03 15.06 8.94
CA GLU A 161 8.42 14.65 8.86
C GLU A 161 9.14 15.16 7.58
N HIS A 162 8.51 16.07 6.85
CA HIS A 162 9.02 16.68 5.61
C HIS A 162 9.19 15.73 4.41
N GLY A 163 8.57 14.55 4.43
CA GLY A 163 8.47 13.66 3.28
C GLY A 163 7.48 14.16 2.22
N GLN A 164 7.53 13.56 1.05
CA GLN A 164 6.64 13.90 -0.07
C GLN A 164 5.33 13.08 0.02
N VAL A 165 4.20 13.72 -0.28
CA VAL A 165 2.89 13.08 -0.32
C VAL A 165 2.26 13.25 -1.69
N HIS A 166 2.04 12.13 -2.38
CA HIS A 166 1.36 12.02 -3.65
C HIS A 166 -0.03 11.41 -3.45
N TRP A 167 -0.98 12.24 -3.03
CA TRP A 167 -2.37 11.82 -2.89
C TRP A 167 -3.06 11.83 -4.25
N ILE A 168 -3.54 10.64 -4.64
CA ILE A 168 -4.37 10.42 -5.82
C ILE A 168 -5.82 10.35 -5.31
N ASP A 169 -6.54 11.45 -5.47
CA ASP A 169 -7.94 11.56 -5.05
C ASP A 169 -8.85 10.78 -5.99
N THR A 170 -9.37 9.65 -5.49
CA THR A 170 -10.22 8.77 -6.29
C THR A 170 -11.57 9.40 -6.64
N THR A 171 -12.03 10.41 -5.91
CA THR A 171 -13.28 11.12 -6.24
C THR A 171 -13.15 11.98 -7.49
N GLN A 172 -11.92 12.44 -7.79
CA GLN A 172 -11.62 13.21 -8.99
C GLN A 172 -11.11 12.33 -10.13
N LEU A 173 -10.46 11.23 -9.80
CA LEU A 173 -9.80 10.38 -10.77
C LEU A 173 -10.78 9.67 -11.71
N TRP A 174 -11.96 9.32 -11.21
CA TRP A 174 -13.01 8.64 -12.00
C TRP A 174 -14.37 9.34 -12.01
N SER A 175 -14.32 10.67 -11.91
CA SER A 175 -15.49 11.54 -12.14
C SER A 175 -15.75 11.73 -13.64
#